data_7e95059e37d4e627fdef899ea843c51b
#
_entry.id   7e95059e37d4e627fdef899ea843c51b
#
_cell.length_a   1.000
_cell.length_b   1.000
_cell.length_c   1.000
_cell.angle_alpha   90.00
_cell.angle_beta   90.00
_cell.angle_gamma   90.00
#
_symmetry.space_group_name_H-M   'P 1'
#
loop_
_entity.id
_entity.type
_entity.pdbx_description
1 polymer ?
#
loop_
_entity_poly.entity_id
_entity_poly.type
_entity_poly.pdbx_seq_one_letter_code
_entity_poly.pdbx_strand_id
1 'polypeptide(L)'
;IMKTICHALFALSALLIASCSKQTSDIIEWSTNGVTGVRMPLHVTFVENVQVEESAMQDAISITPAVGFDAYLSGMRMIRIVPKSPLQYDTQYKVAIDAAKLTGRQHKGIAEFRFATPKLRFTYNDSWLQQNDEMTGYVLIGEIVSSDYAEGSYMERNLKISGAAGTDVKWTHSEDGLTHQY
;
A
#
# COMPACT_ATOMS: atom_id res chain seq x y z
N ILE A 1 -0.19 -8.85 -79.74
CA ILE A 1 -1.00 -8.66 -78.51
C ILE A 1 -0.30 -9.44 -77.43
N MET A 2 0.63 -8.81 -76.72
CA MET A 2 1.39 -9.41 -75.60
C MET A 2 0.72 -9.01 -74.27
N LYS A 3 0.31 -10.02 -73.50
CA LYS A 3 -0.17 -9.83 -72.12
C LYS A 3 1.04 -9.83 -71.18
N THR A 4 1.28 -8.71 -70.56
CA THR A 4 2.27 -8.56 -69.52
C THR A 4 1.61 -8.97 -68.17
N ILE A 5 2.12 -10.07 -67.59
CA ILE A 5 1.71 -10.55 -66.27
C ILE A 5 2.59 -9.87 -65.24
N CYS A 6 1.99 -9.02 -64.47
CA CYS A 6 2.63 -8.35 -63.34
C CYS A 6 2.58 -9.27 -62.11
N HIS A 7 3.72 -9.84 -61.69
CA HIS A 7 3.82 -10.60 -60.45
C HIS A 7 4.06 -9.65 -59.30
N ALA A 8 3.02 -9.41 -58.52
CA ALA A 8 3.14 -8.73 -57.23
C ALA A 8 3.70 -9.71 -56.21
N LEU A 9 4.96 -9.54 -55.83
CA LEU A 9 5.53 -10.20 -54.66
C LEU A 9 4.94 -9.58 -53.40
N PHE A 10 4.07 -10.31 -52.73
CA PHE A 10 3.62 -10.00 -51.37
C PHE A 10 4.72 -10.45 -50.40
N ALA A 11 5.52 -9.50 -49.92
CA ALA A 11 6.47 -9.75 -48.85
C ALA A 11 5.66 -9.76 -47.54
N LEU A 12 5.32 -10.96 -47.03
CA LEU A 12 4.72 -11.22 -45.74
C LEU A 12 5.80 -11.05 -44.67
N SER A 13 5.96 -9.83 -44.17
CA SER A 13 6.79 -9.57 -42.98
C SER A 13 6.08 -10.11 -41.76
N ALA A 14 6.47 -11.33 -41.35
CA ALA A 14 6.09 -11.88 -40.07
C ALA A 14 6.73 -11.02 -38.93
N LEU A 15 5.95 -10.13 -38.34
CA LEU A 15 6.30 -9.50 -37.06
C LEU A 15 6.33 -10.61 -36.00
N LEU A 16 7.50 -11.11 -35.69
CA LEU A 16 7.75 -11.88 -34.50
C LEU A 16 7.58 -10.95 -33.29
N ILE A 17 6.35 -10.88 -32.76
CA ILE A 17 6.11 -10.30 -31.46
C ILE A 17 6.77 -11.27 -30.48
N ALA A 18 7.99 -10.98 -30.09
CA ALA A 18 8.63 -11.62 -28.96
C ALA A 18 7.85 -11.21 -27.70
N SER A 19 6.79 -11.95 -27.39
CA SER A 19 6.13 -11.91 -26.11
C SER A 19 7.17 -12.36 -25.07
N CYS A 20 7.88 -11.43 -24.46
CA CYS A 20 8.65 -11.68 -23.25
C CYS A 20 7.65 -12.02 -22.15
N SER A 21 7.18 -13.26 -22.10
CA SER A 21 6.43 -13.78 -20.96
C SER A 21 7.40 -13.77 -19.79
N LYS A 22 7.20 -12.82 -18.84
CA LYS A 22 7.93 -12.87 -17.57
C LYS A 22 7.64 -14.23 -16.94
N GLN A 23 8.68 -15.03 -16.78
CA GLN A 23 8.56 -16.32 -16.13
C GLN A 23 8.06 -16.10 -14.71
N THR A 24 6.90 -16.66 -14.37
CA THR A 24 6.36 -16.66 -13.01
C THR A 24 7.19 -17.58 -12.14
N SER A 25 7.44 -17.18 -10.90
CA SER A 25 8.17 -17.98 -9.92
C SER A 25 7.23 -18.47 -8.82
N ASP A 26 7.26 -19.75 -8.54
CA ASP A 26 6.41 -20.40 -7.52
C ASP A 26 7.13 -20.49 -6.16
N ILE A 27 8.00 -19.54 -5.86
CA ILE A 27 8.76 -19.53 -4.61
C ILE A 27 7.96 -19.06 -3.39
N ILE A 28 6.79 -18.46 -3.58
CA ILE A 28 5.96 -17.96 -2.50
C ILE A 28 5.00 -19.06 -2.03
N GLU A 29 5.10 -19.41 -0.76
CA GLU A 29 4.15 -20.28 -0.05
C GLU A 29 2.94 -19.47 0.43
N TRP A 30 3.18 -18.31 1.01
CA TRP A 30 2.14 -17.44 1.54
C TRP A 30 2.55 -15.96 1.44
N SER A 31 1.59 -15.09 1.29
CA SER A 31 1.81 -13.63 1.30
C SER A 31 0.61 -12.90 1.86
N THR A 32 0.84 -11.68 2.32
CA THR A 32 -0.25 -10.75 2.65
C THR A 32 -1.19 -10.62 1.46
N ASN A 33 -2.48 -10.85 1.69
CA ASN A 33 -3.53 -10.77 0.68
C ASN A 33 -4.80 -10.15 1.28
N GLY A 34 -5.81 -9.91 0.43
CA GLY A 34 -7.05 -9.28 0.86
C GLY A 34 -6.88 -7.81 1.22
N VAL A 35 -7.50 -7.39 2.33
CA VAL A 35 -7.45 -5.99 2.80
C VAL A 35 -6.56 -5.91 4.03
N THR A 36 -5.60 -4.99 4.01
CA THR A 36 -4.67 -4.73 5.11
C THR A 36 -4.62 -3.25 5.46
N GLY A 37 -4.41 -2.93 6.73
CA GLY A 37 -4.33 -1.54 7.21
C GLY A 37 -3.16 -0.76 6.59
N VAL A 38 -3.33 0.55 6.46
CA VAL A 38 -2.37 1.42 5.75
C VAL A 38 -0.99 1.52 6.40
N ARG A 39 -0.86 1.15 7.67
CA ARG A 39 0.43 1.11 8.40
C ARG A 39 0.92 -0.30 8.70
N MET A 40 0.17 -1.31 8.27
CA MET A 40 0.53 -2.70 8.56
C MET A 40 1.70 -3.16 7.71
N PRO A 41 2.65 -3.90 8.29
CA PRO A 41 3.70 -4.54 7.53
C PRO A 41 3.13 -5.63 6.62
N LEU A 42 3.75 -5.79 5.47
CA LEU A 42 3.45 -6.90 4.55
C LEU A 42 4.40 -8.06 4.85
N HIS A 43 3.90 -9.27 4.70
CA HIS A 43 4.70 -10.47 4.92
C HIS A 43 4.65 -11.36 3.68
N VAL A 44 5.76 -11.99 3.40
CA VAL A 44 5.85 -13.04 2.38
C VAL A 44 6.68 -14.20 2.92
N THR A 45 6.13 -15.41 2.83
CA THR A 45 6.79 -16.64 3.25
C THR A 45 7.14 -17.45 2.00
N PHE A 46 8.37 -17.94 1.95
CA PHE A 46 8.87 -18.75 0.84
C PHE A 46 8.73 -20.24 1.12
N VAL A 47 8.62 -21.01 0.07
CA VAL A 47 8.54 -22.50 0.14
C VAL A 47 9.81 -23.07 0.78
N GLU A 48 10.95 -22.48 0.52
CA GLU A 48 12.26 -22.91 1.00
C GLU A 48 12.98 -21.81 1.79
N ASN A 49 14.04 -22.19 2.49
CA ASN A 49 14.91 -21.23 3.17
C ASN A 49 15.60 -20.31 2.16
N VAL A 50 15.51 -19.02 2.36
CA VAL A 50 16.10 -18.00 1.49
C VAL A 50 17.30 -17.39 2.20
N GLN A 51 18.48 -17.55 1.64
CA GLN A 51 19.64 -16.81 2.08
C GLN A 51 19.72 -15.52 1.26
N VAL A 52 19.41 -14.40 1.90
CA VAL A 52 19.32 -13.09 1.24
C VAL A 52 20.08 -12.07 2.08
N GLU A 53 20.85 -11.23 1.42
CA GLU A 53 21.40 -10.02 2.04
C GLU A 53 20.35 -8.90 2.01
N GLU A 54 20.28 -8.07 3.05
CA GLU A 54 19.29 -6.98 3.14
C GLU A 54 19.36 -6.02 1.94
N SER A 55 20.56 -5.73 1.44
CA SER A 55 20.76 -4.88 0.25
C SER A 55 20.08 -5.46 -0.99
N ALA A 56 20.09 -6.78 -1.15
CA ALA A 56 19.46 -7.45 -2.28
C ALA A 56 17.93 -7.37 -2.25
N MET A 57 17.33 -7.26 -1.07
CA MET A 57 15.87 -7.15 -0.92
C MET A 57 15.32 -5.86 -1.52
N GLN A 58 16.01 -4.73 -1.34
CA GLN A 58 15.60 -3.44 -1.89
C GLN A 58 15.57 -3.46 -3.43
N ASP A 59 16.54 -4.13 -4.04
CA ASP A 59 16.66 -4.21 -5.49
C ASP A 59 15.74 -5.28 -6.11
N ALA A 60 15.40 -6.30 -5.32
CA ALA A 60 14.58 -7.42 -5.78
C ALA A 60 13.08 -7.17 -5.64
N ILE A 61 12.66 -6.31 -4.69
CA ILE A 61 11.25 -6.08 -4.36
C ILE A 61 10.79 -4.76 -4.98
N SER A 62 9.62 -4.78 -5.60
CA SER A 62 8.95 -3.58 -6.09
C SER A 62 7.48 -3.57 -5.70
N ILE A 63 6.96 -2.39 -5.36
CA ILE A 63 5.57 -2.17 -4.99
C ILE A 63 4.94 -1.19 -5.98
N THR A 64 3.75 -1.51 -6.46
CA THR A 64 2.99 -0.67 -7.39
C THR A 64 1.57 -0.46 -6.85
N PRO A 65 1.07 0.77 -6.65
CA PRO A 65 1.78 2.04 -6.80
C PRO A 65 3.06 2.15 -5.97
N ALA A 66 4.01 3.00 -6.41
CA ALA A 66 5.33 3.10 -5.79
C ALA A 66 5.24 3.58 -4.34
N VAL A 67 5.89 2.84 -3.43
CA VAL A 67 5.97 3.13 -2.00
C VAL A 67 7.40 2.89 -1.54
N GLY A 68 7.94 3.81 -0.74
CA GLY A 68 9.19 3.56 -0.03
C GLY A 68 8.97 2.54 1.09
N PHE A 69 9.85 1.58 1.20
CA PHE A 69 9.77 0.53 2.22
C PHE A 69 11.16 0.13 2.72
N ASP A 70 11.17 -0.53 3.86
CA ASP A 70 12.30 -1.33 4.33
C ASP A 70 11.89 -2.79 4.34
N ALA A 71 12.83 -3.70 4.06
CA ALA A 71 12.58 -5.12 4.05
C ALA A 71 13.58 -5.84 4.93
N TYR A 72 13.08 -6.79 5.72
CA TYR A 72 13.87 -7.54 6.71
C TYR A 72 13.56 -9.03 6.58
N LEU A 73 14.60 -9.86 6.72
CA LEU A 73 14.41 -11.29 6.85
C LEU A 73 13.93 -11.59 8.28
N SER A 74 12.77 -12.20 8.41
CA SER A 74 12.17 -12.62 9.68
C SER A 74 12.16 -14.14 9.77
N GLY A 75 13.24 -14.69 10.35
CA GLY A 75 13.49 -16.13 10.29
C GLY A 75 14.11 -16.57 8.96
N MET A 76 14.02 -17.86 8.63
CA MET A 76 14.72 -18.42 7.46
C MET A 76 13.94 -18.37 6.15
N ARG A 77 12.63 -18.12 6.22
CA ARG A 77 11.73 -18.21 5.06
C ARG A 77 10.77 -17.03 4.91
N MET A 78 10.84 -16.03 5.77
CA MET A 78 9.88 -14.93 5.75
C MET A 78 10.57 -13.59 5.59
N ILE A 79 10.09 -12.80 4.64
CA ILE A 79 10.43 -11.38 4.52
C ILE A 79 9.27 -10.55 5.07
N ARG A 80 9.62 -9.60 5.91
CA ARG A 80 8.74 -8.54 6.39
C ARG A 80 9.07 -7.26 5.65
N ILE A 81 8.08 -6.69 4.97
CA ILE A 81 8.19 -5.44 4.21
C ILE A 81 7.43 -4.37 5.00
N VAL A 82 8.10 -3.31 5.40
CA VAL A 82 7.53 -2.22 6.21
C VAL A 82 7.48 -0.95 5.39
N PRO A 83 6.30 -0.45 5.02
CA PRO A 83 6.17 0.84 4.36
C PRO A 83 6.75 1.98 5.22
N LYS A 84 7.53 2.89 4.63
CA LYS A 84 8.13 4.06 5.31
C LYS A 84 7.11 5.15 5.64
N SER A 85 5.98 5.13 4.96
CA SER A 85 4.84 6.03 5.19
C SER A 85 3.54 5.24 5.06
N PRO A 86 2.44 5.74 5.63
CA PRO A 86 1.13 5.11 5.44
C PRO A 86 0.82 4.94 3.96
N LEU A 87 0.28 3.78 3.62
CA LEU A 87 -0.21 3.49 2.27
C LEU A 87 -1.42 4.36 1.94
N GLN A 88 -1.72 4.56 0.67
CA GLN A 88 -2.94 5.26 0.26
C GLN A 88 -4.16 4.40 0.56
N TYR A 89 -5.24 5.02 1.04
CA TYR A 89 -6.52 4.33 1.27
C TYR A 89 -7.18 3.92 -0.05
N ASP A 90 -8.09 2.96 0.02
CA ASP A 90 -8.91 2.49 -1.11
C ASP A 90 -8.08 2.18 -2.36
N THR A 91 -6.90 1.58 -2.15
CA THR A 91 -5.91 1.38 -3.20
C THR A 91 -5.51 -0.09 -3.30
N GLN A 92 -5.47 -0.59 -4.52
CA GLN A 92 -4.91 -1.91 -4.81
C GLN A 92 -3.41 -1.80 -5.05
N TYR A 93 -2.66 -2.65 -4.36
CA TYR A 93 -1.21 -2.76 -4.49
C TYR A 93 -0.82 -4.10 -5.08
N LYS A 94 0.23 -4.06 -5.88
CA LYS A 94 0.92 -5.23 -6.39
C LYS A 94 2.37 -5.21 -5.90
N VAL A 95 2.80 -6.30 -5.29
CA VAL A 95 4.21 -6.54 -4.95
C VAL A 95 4.76 -7.55 -5.93
N ALA A 96 5.91 -7.24 -6.51
CA ALA A 96 6.65 -8.13 -7.38
C ALA A 96 8.04 -8.36 -6.81
N ILE A 97 8.47 -9.62 -6.78
CA ILE A 97 9.75 -10.07 -6.25
C ILE A 97 10.53 -10.76 -7.37
N ASP A 98 11.67 -10.19 -7.74
CA ASP A 98 12.60 -10.82 -8.66
C ASP A 98 13.35 -11.95 -7.93
N ALA A 99 12.94 -13.17 -8.18
CA ALA A 99 13.49 -14.34 -7.51
C ALA A 99 15.00 -14.51 -7.76
N ALA A 100 15.49 -14.16 -8.94
CA ALA A 100 16.91 -14.29 -9.27
C ALA A 100 17.77 -13.27 -8.53
N LYS A 101 17.30 -12.05 -8.38
CA LYS A 101 17.98 -11.02 -7.59
C LYS A 101 17.96 -11.36 -6.12
N LEU A 102 16.80 -11.80 -5.62
CA LEU A 102 16.63 -12.13 -4.21
C LEU A 102 17.51 -13.28 -3.78
N THR A 103 17.63 -14.34 -4.58
CA THR A 103 18.24 -15.62 -4.20
C THR A 103 19.61 -15.86 -4.82
N GLY A 104 20.26 -14.84 -5.38
CA GLY A 104 21.53 -15.02 -6.06
C GLY A 104 21.48 -16.00 -7.24
N ARG A 105 20.36 -16.02 -7.98
CA ARG A 105 20.07 -16.88 -9.15
C ARG A 105 19.74 -18.34 -8.84
N GLN A 106 19.54 -18.72 -7.60
CA GLN A 106 19.03 -20.06 -7.26
C GLN A 106 17.63 -20.30 -7.83
N HIS A 107 16.79 -19.25 -7.82
CA HIS A 107 15.47 -19.26 -8.42
C HIS A 107 15.39 -18.24 -9.56
N LYS A 108 14.42 -18.40 -10.46
CA LYS A 108 14.23 -17.52 -11.61
C LYS A 108 12.78 -17.05 -11.65
N GLY A 109 12.57 -15.96 -12.40
CA GLY A 109 11.23 -15.41 -12.64
C GLY A 109 10.82 -14.38 -11.61
N ILE A 110 9.58 -13.91 -11.76
CA ILE A 110 8.97 -12.90 -10.90
C ILE A 110 7.85 -13.56 -10.12
N ALA A 111 7.94 -13.48 -8.80
CA ALA A 111 6.83 -13.85 -7.92
C ALA A 111 6.00 -12.59 -7.63
N GLU A 112 4.68 -12.68 -7.72
CA GLU A 112 3.78 -11.54 -7.54
C GLU A 112 2.66 -11.88 -6.56
N PHE A 113 2.30 -10.91 -5.73
CA PHE A 113 1.08 -10.96 -4.93
C PHE A 113 0.39 -9.60 -4.89
N ARG A 114 -0.86 -9.59 -4.47
CA ARG A 114 -1.69 -8.37 -4.43
C ARG A 114 -2.42 -8.27 -3.10
N PHE A 115 -2.61 -7.04 -2.67
CA PHE A 115 -3.42 -6.69 -1.52
C PHE A 115 -4.12 -5.36 -1.78
N ALA A 116 -5.08 -5.00 -0.95
CA ALA A 116 -5.75 -3.71 -0.98
C ALA A 116 -5.70 -3.05 0.39
N THR A 117 -5.80 -1.73 0.42
CA THR A 117 -6.02 -0.97 1.64
C THR A 117 -7.50 -0.63 1.77
N PRO A 118 -8.01 -0.49 3.00
CA PRO A 118 -9.41 -0.17 3.23
C PRO A 118 -9.72 1.26 2.79
N LYS A 119 -10.98 1.51 2.51
CA LYS A 119 -11.51 2.86 2.41
C LYS A 119 -11.59 3.46 3.82
N LEU A 120 -10.99 4.63 4.00
CA LEU A 120 -11.08 5.33 5.27
C LEU A 120 -12.52 5.78 5.52
N ARG A 121 -13.05 5.45 6.69
CA ARG A 121 -14.38 5.83 7.15
C ARG A 121 -14.27 6.43 8.53
N PHE A 122 -15.18 7.31 8.84
CA PHE A 122 -15.28 7.95 10.14
C PHE A 122 -16.63 7.64 10.77
N THR A 123 -16.60 7.36 12.06
CA THR A 123 -17.77 7.25 12.91
C THR A 123 -17.72 8.40 13.91
N TYR A 124 -18.77 9.16 13.96
CA TYR A 124 -18.94 10.19 14.97
C TYR A 124 -19.54 9.54 16.21
N ASN A 125 -18.89 9.72 17.33
CA ASN A 125 -19.43 9.38 18.64
C ASN A 125 -20.13 10.59 19.24
N ASP A 126 -20.85 10.37 20.32
CA ASP A 126 -21.61 11.43 20.99
C ASP A 126 -20.71 12.62 21.35
N SER A 127 -21.29 13.81 21.30
CA SER A 127 -20.70 15.01 21.84
C SER A 127 -21.50 15.52 23.05
N TRP A 128 -20.80 16.18 23.96
CA TRP A 128 -21.42 16.74 25.15
C TRP A 128 -20.85 18.12 25.47
N LEU A 129 -21.65 18.91 26.18
CA LEU A 129 -21.22 20.19 26.71
C LEU A 129 -20.66 19.98 28.11
N GLN A 130 -19.48 20.50 28.37
CA GLN A 130 -18.83 20.51 29.67
C GLN A 130 -18.54 21.95 30.05
N GLN A 131 -18.78 22.30 31.33
CA GLN A 131 -18.37 23.59 31.85
C GLN A 131 -16.84 23.68 31.83
N ASN A 132 -16.28 24.81 31.38
CA ASN A 132 -14.84 25.02 31.40
C ASN A 132 -14.34 25.15 32.86
N ASP A 133 -13.02 24.95 33.04
CA ASP A 133 -12.41 24.96 34.39
C ASP A 133 -12.58 26.28 35.12
N GLU A 134 -12.74 27.37 34.40
CA GLU A 134 -12.96 28.71 34.96
C GLU A 134 -14.43 28.99 35.35
N MET A 135 -15.34 28.04 35.05
CA MET A 135 -16.79 28.18 35.26
C MET A 135 -17.42 29.39 34.56
N THR A 136 -16.78 29.94 33.55
CA THR A 136 -17.20 31.12 32.80
C THR A 136 -17.92 30.80 31.49
N GLY A 137 -17.89 29.52 31.04
CA GLY A 137 -18.47 29.08 29.77
C GLY A 137 -18.55 27.58 29.66
N TYR A 138 -18.88 27.13 28.46
CA TYR A 138 -18.97 25.73 28.12
C TYR A 138 -18.05 25.41 26.96
N VAL A 139 -17.48 24.21 26.96
CA VAL A 139 -16.77 23.61 25.86
C VAL A 139 -17.58 22.45 25.29
N LEU A 140 -17.61 22.33 23.98
CA LEU A 140 -18.17 21.17 23.32
C LEU A 140 -17.05 20.16 23.15
N ILE A 141 -17.22 18.97 23.68
CA ILE A 141 -16.29 17.86 23.50
C ILE A 141 -16.96 16.83 22.61
N GLY A 142 -16.26 16.37 21.60
CA GLY A 142 -16.74 15.32 20.72
C GLY A 142 -15.63 14.39 20.30
N GLU A 143 -16.00 13.22 19.82
CA GLU A 143 -15.08 12.19 19.42
C GLU A 143 -15.42 11.64 18.05
N ILE A 144 -14.38 11.44 17.24
CA ILE A 144 -14.45 10.81 15.92
C ILE A 144 -13.52 9.62 15.92
N VAL A 145 -14.04 8.46 15.50
CA VAL A 145 -13.27 7.24 15.36
C VAL A 145 -13.09 6.93 13.88
N SER A 146 -11.85 6.71 13.47
CA SER A 146 -11.50 6.30 12.11
C SER A 146 -11.44 4.78 11.99
N SER A 147 -11.79 4.24 10.83
CA SER A 147 -11.78 2.79 10.53
C SER A 147 -10.36 2.22 10.32
N ASP A 148 -9.38 3.07 10.16
CA ASP A 148 -7.95 2.75 10.05
C ASP A 148 -7.17 4.00 10.48
N TYR A 149 -5.85 3.88 10.59
CA TYR A 149 -4.99 5.00 10.94
C TYR A 149 -5.33 6.26 10.14
N ALA A 150 -5.61 7.35 10.82
CA ALA A 150 -5.76 8.67 10.22
C ALA A 150 -4.80 9.64 10.92
N GLU A 151 -4.01 10.35 10.12
CA GLU A 151 -3.09 11.35 10.67
C GLU A 151 -3.87 12.53 11.26
N GLY A 152 -3.49 12.98 12.46
CA GLY A 152 -4.17 14.11 13.14
C GLY A 152 -4.25 15.35 12.26
N SER A 153 -3.18 15.69 11.58
CA SER A 153 -3.12 16.80 10.64
C SER A 153 -4.12 16.68 9.47
N TYR A 154 -4.45 15.45 9.07
CA TYR A 154 -5.50 15.21 8.08
C TYR A 154 -6.88 15.54 8.66
N MET A 155 -7.14 15.12 9.92
CA MET A 155 -8.40 15.41 10.62
C MET A 155 -8.62 16.91 10.76
N GLU A 156 -7.63 17.63 11.27
CA GLU A 156 -7.66 19.07 11.50
C GLU A 156 -7.91 19.90 10.22
N ARG A 157 -7.34 19.47 9.09
CA ARG A 157 -7.54 20.15 7.81
C ARG A 157 -8.89 19.88 7.16
N ASN A 158 -9.43 18.69 7.33
CA ASN A 158 -10.60 18.22 6.58
C ASN A 158 -11.90 18.25 7.38
N LEU A 159 -11.84 18.31 8.71
CA LEU A 159 -13.02 18.40 9.56
C LEU A 159 -13.15 19.82 10.10
N LYS A 160 -14.33 20.39 9.88
CA LYS A 160 -14.66 21.74 10.31
C LYS A 160 -15.95 21.70 11.15
N ILE A 161 -15.90 22.36 12.28
CA ILE A 161 -17.08 22.57 13.10
C ILE A 161 -17.76 23.86 12.61
N SER A 162 -19.02 23.74 12.16
CA SER A 162 -19.80 24.90 11.68
C SER A 162 -20.72 25.41 12.80
N GLY A 163 -21.01 26.72 12.77
CA GLY A 163 -21.95 27.35 13.72
C GLY A 163 -21.32 28.03 14.91
N ALA A 164 -20.01 27.92 15.11
CA ALA A 164 -19.27 28.52 16.21
C ALA A 164 -18.23 29.53 15.67
N ALA A 165 -18.70 30.65 15.16
CA ALA A 165 -17.82 31.72 14.68
C ALA A 165 -16.93 32.24 15.83
N GLY A 166 -15.60 32.21 15.63
CA GLY A 166 -14.66 32.69 16.66
C GLY A 166 -14.29 31.65 17.72
N THR A 167 -14.62 30.39 17.54
CA THR A 167 -14.26 29.31 18.47
C THR A 167 -12.97 28.66 18.03
N ASP A 168 -12.00 28.55 18.91
CA ASP A 168 -10.80 27.76 18.72
C ASP A 168 -11.13 26.28 18.94
N VAL A 169 -10.80 25.46 17.93
CA VAL A 169 -10.94 24.01 18.03
C VAL A 169 -9.59 23.43 18.45
N LYS A 170 -9.59 22.72 19.59
CA LYS A 170 -8.42 22.00 20.07
C LYS A 170 -8.60 20.53 19.78
N TRP A 171 -7.64 19.93 19.10
CA TRP A 171 -7.64 18.53 18.75
C TRP A 171 -6.70 17.72 19.65
N THR A 172 -7.12 16.54 19.99
CA THR A 172 -6.28 15.50 20.61
C THR A 172 -6.43 14.23 19.81
N HIS A 173 -5.31 13.59 19.48
CA HIS A 173 -5.29 12.39 18.65
C HIS A 173 -4.62 11.25 19.41
N SER A 174 -5.20 10.05 19.32
CA SER A 174 -4.57 8.84 19.85
C SER A 174 -3.31 8.48 19.06
N GLU A 175 -2.34 7.82 19.69
CA GLU A 175 -1.10 7.42 19.07
C GLU A 175 -1.30 6.42 17.90
N ASP A 176 -2.33 5.58 18.01
CA ASP A 176 -2.72 4.65 16.95
C ASP A 176 -3.45 5.33 15.77
N GLY A 177 -3.79 6.63 15.91
CA GLY A 177 -4.48 7.40 14.89
C GLY A 177 -5.90 6.93 14.62
N LEU A 178 -6.54 6.26 15.56
CA LEU A 178 -7.90 5.77 15.41
C LEU A 178 -8.93 6.68 16.08
N THR A 179 -8.55 7.37 17.14
CA THR A 179 -9.46 8.24 17.91
C THR A 179 -9.01 9.69 17.87
N HIS A 180 -9.93 10.59 17.60
CA HIS A 180 -9.70 12.02 17.47
C HIS A 180 -10.75 12.78 18.25
N GLN A 181 -10.32 13.52 19.27
CA GLN A 181 -11.21 14.35 20.11
C GLN A 181 -11.04 15.83 19.77
N TYR A 182 -12.10 16.58 19.84
CA TYR A 182 -12.14 18.02 19.63
C TYR A 182 -12.92 18.73 20.70
#